data_a2e6cf524129040c8f9697a5800448cc
#
_entry.id   a2e6cf524129040c8f9697a5800448cc
#
_cell.length_a   1.000
_cell.length_b   1.000
_cell.length_c   1.000
_cell.angle_alpha   90.00
_cell.angle_beta   90.00
_cell.angle_gamma   90.00
#
_symmetry.space_group_name_H-M   'P 1'
#
loop_
_entity.id
_entity.type
_entity.pdbx_description
1 polymer ?
#
loop_
_entity_poly.entity_id
_entity_poly.type
_entity_poly.pdbx_seq_one_letter_code
_entity_poly.pdbx_strand_id
1 'polypeptide(L)'
;MHRKPKRILALLALMAGVLAACGGGGQAVPAEKVTLAMGFIPNVQFAPFYVAVEKGYFAEEGIELEFDYGWETDLLKLVGSDELQFAIASGDQVILARSQDLPVVYVMNWYRRFPVCIVSLPEAGIQEPLDLAGKRVGTPATYGASYIGWRALVDAVGLDETDVELISIGYTQVAALSEGQVDAAICYAMNEPVQMELAGQAVDTIYVADYANLVSNGLITNERSVQERAELVQGMVRAALRGLAFTLENPDEAFDISLKFVSEAASDAQTEAVSRAILARSVEFWSAEPGELGRSEPAQWAAAQEVMRQMGLVQNVEDVNAMFTNQFVVEVEP
;
A
#
# COMPACT_ATOMS: atom_id res chain seq x y z
N MET A 1 17.75 -44.20 77.10
CA MET A 1 18.66 -43.15 76.63
C MET A 1 18.25 -42.79 75.23
N HIS A 2 17.61 -41.56 75.03
CA HIS A 2 17.03 -41.08 73.78
C HIS A 2 18.04 -40.27 73.00
N ARG A 3 18.31 -40.58 71.76
CA ARG A 3 18.95 -39.67 70.80
C ARG A 3 17.98 -39.30 69.68
N LYS A 4 17.80 -38.00 69.53
CA LYS A 4 16.79 -37.29 68.71
C LYS A 4 17.12 -37.34 67.21
N PRO A 5 16.12 -37.41 66.28
CA PRO A 5 16.28 -37.17 64.89
C PRO A 5 16.11 -35.67 64.56
N LYS A 6 17.18 -34.87 64.55
CA LYS A 6 17.18 -33.46 64.18
C LYS A 6 17.82 -33.14 62.80
N ARG A 7 18.16 -34.17 62.04
CA ARG A 7 18.89 -34.00 60.75
C ARG A 7 18.09 -34.24 59.48
N ILE A 8 16.84 -34.67 59.55
CA ILE A 8 16.00 -34.98 58.35
C ILE A 8 15.15 -33.77 57.97
N LEU A 9 14.86 -32.80 58.84
CA LEU A 9 14.05 -31.62 58.53
C LEU A 9 14.79 -30.54 57.73
N ALA A 10 16.13 -30.54 57.73
CA ALA A 10 16.93 -29.50 57.06
C ALA A 10 17.13 -29.78 55.54
N LEU A 11 16.98 -31.03 55.11
CA LEU A 11 17.11 -31.37 53.67
C LEU A 11 15.82 -31.18 52.86
N LEU A 12 14.67 -31.21 53.50
CA LEU A 12 13.37 -30.97 52.83
C LEU A 12 13.08 -29.46 52.60
N ALA A 13 13.67 -28.58 53.38
CA ALA A 13 13.56 -27.13 53.20
C ALA A 13 14.44 -26.59 52.07
N LEU A 14 15.51 -27.31 51.66
CA LEU A 14 16.38 -26.87 50.57
C LEU A 14 15.91 -27.32 49.18
N MET A 15 15.01 -28.33 49.08
CA MET A 15 14.43 -28.75 47.82
C MET A 15 13.19 -27.99 47.39
N ALA A 16 12.53 -27.27 48.31
CA ALA A 16 11.38 -26.39 48.00
C ALA A 16 11.76 -25.01 47.43
N GLY A 17 13.04 -24.61 47.53
CA GLY A 17 13.55 -23.33 47.04
C GLY A 17 14.00 -23.30 45.57
N VAL A 18 14.15 -24.48 44.92
CA VAL A 18 14.67 -24.56 43.53
C VAL A 18 13.54 -24.61 42.49
N LEU A 19 12.29 -24.90 42.91
CA LEU A 19 11.14 -24.94 41.98
C LEU A 19 10.41 -23.58 41.79
N ALA A 20 10.80 -22.52 42.50
CA ALA A 20 10.21 -21.22 42.41
C ALA A 20 10.98 -20.23 41.47
N ALA A 21 12.08 -20.70 40.83
CA ALA A 21 12.94 -19.85 40.00
C ALA A 21 12.73 -19.98 38.48
N CYS A 22 11.69 -20.73 38.03
CA CYS A 22 11.33 -20.86 36.61
C CYS A 22 9.96 -20.20 36.27
N GLY A 23 9.49 -19.30 37.10
CA GLY A 23 8.34 -18.43 36.82
C GLY A 23 8.80 -17.03 36.49
N GLY A 24 9.72 -16.87 35.54
CA GLY A 24 10.02 -15.59 34.91
C GLY A 24 8.82 -15.22 34.01
N GLY A 25 7.79 -14.64 34.60
CA GLY A 25 6.82 -13.85 33.86
C GLY A 25 7.58 -12.69 33.25
N GLY A 26 8.06 -12.86 32.02
CA GLY A 26 8.51 -11.74 31.21
C GLY A 26 7.36 -10.73 31.24
N GLN A 27 7.57 -9.56 31.81
CA GLN A 27 6.66 -8.45 31.59
C GLN A 27 6.58 -8.32 30.07
N ALA A 28 5.38 -8.57 29.50
CA ALA A 28 5.14 -8.27 28.10
C ALA A 28 5.52 -6.82 27.91
N VAL A 29 6.51 -6.54 27.07
CA VAL A 29 6.84 -5.17 26.68
C VAL A 29 5.54 -4.61 26.10
N PRO A 30 5.04 -3.46 26.62
CA PRO A 30 3.82 -2.87 26.06
C PRO A 30 3.99 -2.71 24.55
N ALA A 31 2.98 -3.10 23.78
CA ALA A 31 3.01 -2.92 22.35
C ALA A 31 3.17 -1.43 22.03
N GLU A 32 4.00 -1.13 21.06
CA GLU A 32 4.18 0.24 20.60
C GLU A 32 3.03 0.63 19.69
N LYS A 33 2.39 1.76 19.98
CA LYS A 33 1.37 2.34 19.10
C LYS A 33 2.01 2.95 17.86
N VAL A 34 1.61 2.47 16.70
CA VAL A 34 2.09 2.92 15.40
C VAL A 34 0.90 3.29 14.53
N THR A 35 0.93 4.49 13.95
CA THR A 35 -0.04 4.89 12.94
C THR A 35 0.50 4.54 11.55
N LEU A 36 -0.28 3.77 10.78
CA LEU A 36 -0.04 3.56 9.36
C LEU A 36 -0.98 4.48 8.56
N ALA A 37 -0.39 5.45 7.90
CA ALA A 37 -1.12 6.38 7.06
C ALA A 37 -1.43 5.76 5.70
N MET A 38 -2.72 5.72 5.33
CA MET A 38 -3.24 5.05 4.14
C MET A 38 -3.56 6.10 3.07
N GLY A 39 -2.95 5.98 1.91
CA GLY A 39 -3.03 6.96 0.81
C GLY A 39 -4.36 6.99 0.05
N PHE A 40 -5.46 6.62 0.66
CA PHE A 40 -6.80 6.62 0.07
C PHE A 40 -7.89 6.63 1.15
N ILE A 41 -9.16 6.50 0.77
CA ILE A 41 -10.29 6.26 1.69
C ILE A 41 -10.34 4.79 2.14
N PRO A 42 -10.99 4.46 3.28
CA PRO A 42 -11.18 3.07 3.70
C PRO A 42 -11.76 2.20 2.59
N ASN A 43 -11.08 1.09 2.27
CA ASN A 43 -11.46 0.22 1.15
C ASN A 43 -10.93 -1.21 1.35
N VAL A 44 -11.59 -2.21 0.75
CA VAL A 44 -11.15 -3.61 0.77
C VAL A 44 -9.79 -3.84 0.09
N GLN A 45 -9.32 -2.91 -0.72
CA GLN A 45 -7.97 -2.93 -1.27
C GLN A 45 -6.88 -2.97 -0.19
N PHE A 46 -7.17 -2.53 1.04
CA PHE A 46 -6.24 -2.60 2.17
C PHE A 46 -6.30 -3.92 2.94
N ALA A 47 -6.99 -4.93 2.42
CA ALA A 47 -7.15 -6.24 3.06
C ALA A 47 -5.85 -6.83 3.64
N PRO A 48 -4.66 -6.76 2.98
CA PRO A 48 -3.42 -7.28 3.56
C PRO A 48 -3.10 -6.70 4.94
N PHE A 49 -3.34 -5.42 5.14
CA PHE A 49 -3.06 -4.74 6.42
C PHE A 49 -4.13 -5.05 7.47
N TYR A 50 -5.41 -5.13 7.06
CA TYR A 50 -6.52 -5.55 7.93
C TYR A 50 -6.33 -6.98 8.42
N VAL A 51 -5.93 -7.89 7.53
CA VAL A 51 -5.57 -9.27 7.85
C VAL A 51 -4.41 -9.30 8.84
N ALA A 52 -3.36 -8.53 8.62
CA ALA A 52 -2.21 -8.51 9.51
C ALA A 52 -2.56 -8.03 10.93
N VAL A 53 -3.50 -7.08 11.05
CA VAL A 53 -4.03 -6.66 12.36
C VAL A 53 -4.88 -7.77 12.99
N GLU A 54 -5.86 -8.30 12.27
CA GLU A 54 -6.82 -9.27 12.79
C GLU A 54 -6.18 -10.61 13.14
N LYS A 55 -5.21 -11.07 12.34
CA LYS A 55 -4.43 -12.29 12.60
C LYS A 55 -3.37 -12.10 13.69
N GLY A 56 -3.19 -10.87 14.19
CA GLY A 56 -2.23 -10.56 15.25
C GLY A 56 -0.77 -10.47 14.77
N TYR A 57 -0.50 -10.40 13.47
CA TYR A 57 0.87 -10.38 12.94
C TYR A 57 1.64 -9.14 13.41
N PHE A 58 0.98 -7.97 13.48
CA PHE A 58 1.59 -6.77 14.08
C PHE A 58 1.78 -6.91 15.59
N ALA A 59 0.83 -7.53 16.30
CA ALA A 59 0.94 -7.73 17.73
C ALA A 59 2.09 -8.68 18.11
N GLU A 60 2.38 -9.70 17.29
CA GLU A 60 3.54 -10.58 17.45
C GLU A 60 4.87 -9.84 17.32
N GLU A 61 4.90 -8.74 16.55
CA GLU A 61 6.06 -7.84 16.42
C GLU A 61 6.06 -6.73 17.51
N GLY A 62 5.15 -6.79 18.47
CA GLY A 62 5.03 -5.77 19.52
C GLY A 62 4.43 -4.44 19.05
N ILE A 63 3.67 -4.44 17.96
CA ILE A 63 3.06 -3.28 17.34
C ILE A 63 1.54 -3.29 17.55
N GLU A 64 1.00 -2.19 18.08
CA GLU A 64 -0.42 -1.87 18.10
C GLU A 64 -0.69 -0.89 16.95
N LEU A 65 -1.21 -1.40 15.81
CA LEU A 65 -1.38 -0.61 14.60
C LEU A 65 -2.72 0.11 14.58
N GLU A 66 -2.69 1.42 14.27
CA GLU A 66 -3.86 2.25 13.98
C GLU A 66 -3.79 2.76 12.53
N PHE A 67 -4.93 2.86 11.83
CA PHE A 67 -5.00 3.39 10.47
C PHE A 67 -5.44 4.84 10.48
N ASP A 68 -4.77 5.67 9.66
CA ASP A 68 -5.19 7.03 9.32
C ASP A 68 -5.29 7.16 7.80
N TYR A 69 -6.27 7.91 7.29
CA TYR A 69 -6.56 7.96 5.86
C TYR A 69 -6.43 9.39 5.33
N GLY A 70 -5.77 9.54 4.17
CA GLY A 70 -5.54 10.86 3.59
C GLY A 70 -4.96 10.83 2.17
N TRP A 71 -4.47 11.97 1.72
CA TRP A 71 -3.80 12.09 0.42
C TRP A 71 -2.33 11.70 0.53
N GLU A 72 -1.87 10.78 -0.33
CA GLU A 72 -0.48 10.26 -0.34
C GLU A 72 0.59 11.35 -0.25
N THR A 73 0.46 12.43 -1.03
CA THR A 73 1.43 13.53 -1.07
C THR A 73 1.56 14.24 0.27
N ASP A 74 0.47 14.40 1.03
CA ASP A 74 0.51 15.03 2.35
C ASP A 74 1.05 14.07 3.39
N LEU A 75 0.69 12.78 3.30
CA LEU A 75 1.22 11.73 4.19
C LEU A 75 2.73 11.57 4.04
N LEU A 76 3.28 11.64 2.82
CA LEU A 76 4.73 11.59 2.60
C LEU A 76 5.49 12.77 3.23
N LYS A 77 4.90 13.96 3.26
CA LYS A 77 5.50 15.11 3.98
C LYS A 77 5.58 14.84 5.48
N LEU A 78 4.53 14.26 6.07
CA LEU A 78 4.51 13.90 7.49
C LEU A 78 5.53 12.80 7.81
N VAL A 79 5.70 11.81 6.92
CA VAL A 79 6.75 10.79 7.06
C VAL A 79 8.14 11.40 6.93
N GLY A 80 8.35 12.28 5.95
CA GLY A 80 9.63 12.95 5.74
C GLY A 80 10.02 13.88 6.87
N SER A 81 9.05 14.53 7.56
CA SER A 81 9.27 15.36 8.74
C SER A 81 9.35 14.57 10.07
N ASP A 82 9.20 13.23 10.02
CA ASP A 82 9.18 12.34 11.19
C ASP A 82 7.97 12.57 12.14
N GLU A 83 6.90 13.20 11.63
CA GLU A 83 5.64 13.33 12.35
C GLU A 83 4.83 12.03 12.30
N LEU A 84 4.99 11.25 11.22
CA LEU A 84 4.52 9.88 11.07
C LEU A 84 5.71 8.96 10.75
N GLN A 85 5.65 7.69 11.18
CA GLN A 85 6.72 6.73 10.90
C GLN A 85 6.48 5.96 9.61
N PHE A 86 5.20 5.69 9.25
CA PHE A 86 4.87 4.84 8.11
C PHE A 86 3.68 5.38 7.30
N ALA A 87 3.76 5.21 5.98
CA ALA A 87 2.65 5.47 5.07
C ALA A 87 2.59 4.43 3.95
N ILE A 88 1.40 4.29 3.36
CA ILE A 88 1.20 3.62 2.07
C ILE A 88 1.10 4.71 1.00
N ALA A 89 2.03 4.68 0.06
CA ALA A 89 2.04 5.57 -1.09
C ALA A 89 2.76 4.92 -2.28
N SER A 90 2.70 5.54 -3.45
CA SER A 90 3.38 5.06 -4.64
C SER A 90 4.87 5.45 -4.67
N GLY A 91 5.70 4.62 -5.30
CA GLY A 91 7.13 4.86 -5.38
C GLY A 91 7.50 6.04 -6.29
N ASP A 92 6.67 6.38 -7.28
CA ASP A 92 6.83 7.60 -8.08
C ASP A 92 6.73 8.86 -7.21
N GLN A 93 5.85 8.88 -6.21
CA GLN A 93 5.79 9.97 -5.25
C GLN A 93 6.98 9.98 -4.27
N VAL A 94 7.58 8.82 -3.98
CA VAL A 94 8.86 8.76 -3.25
C VAL A 94 9.97 9.42 -4.07
N ILE A 95 10.06 9.13 -5.37
CA ILE A 95 11.01 9.78 -6.28
C ILE A 95 10.83 11.31 -6.25
N LEU A 96 9.58 11.77 -6.35
CA LEU A 96 9.25 13.20 -6.31
C LEU A 96 9.61 13.82 -4.95
N ALA A 97 9.27 13.18 -3.84
CA ALA A 97 9.57 13.64 -2.49
C ALA A 97 11.07 13.74 -2.23
N ARG A 98 11.83 12.72 -2.66
CA ARG A 98 13.31 12.72 -2.58
C ARG A 98 13.92 13.85 -3.38
N SER A 99 13.41 14.15 -4.58
CA SER A 99 13.88 15.28 -5.38
C SER A 99 13.65 16.65 -4.74
N GLN A 100 12.83 16.68 -3.67
CA GLN A 100 12.53 17.84 -2.82
C GLN A 100 13.21 17.76 -1.45
N ASP A 101 14.26 16.93 -1.33
CA ASP A 101 15.05 16.71 -0.11
C ASP A 101 14.26 16.08 1.06
N LEU A 102 13.09 15.47 0.83
CA LEU A 102 12.38 14.73 1.86
C LEU A 102 13.01 13.35 2.06
N PRO A 103 13.44 12.98 3.29
CA PRO A 103 14.22 11.77 3.56
C PRO A 103 13.34 10.52 3.68
N VAL A 104 12.42 10.30 2.74
CA VAL A 104 11.53 9.13 2.71
C VAL A 104 12.20 7.93 2.05
N VAL A 105 11.89 6.71 2.52
CA VAL A 105 12.45 5.45 2.04
C VAL A 105 11.33 4.43 1.85
N TYR A 106 11.28 3.84 0.68
CA TYR A 106 10.36 2.75 0.35
C TYR A 106 10.94 1.42 0.82
N VAL A 107 10.23 0.68 1.68
CA VAL A 107 10.75 -0.49 2.39
C VAL A 107 10.06 -1.81 2.05
N MET A 108 8.93 -1.78 1.34
CA MET A 108 8.22 -2.97 0.88
C MET A 108 7.37 -2.65 -0.34
N ASN A 109 7.57 -3.38 -1.44
CA ASN A 109 6.68 -3.30 -2.59
C ASN A 109 5.36 -4.05 -2.29
N TRP A 110 4.24 -3.42 -2.64
CA TRP A 110 2.91 -4.03 -2.49
C TRP A 110 2.28 -4.30 -3.86
N TYR A 111 2.18 -3.29 -4.73
CA TYR A 111 1.65 -3.44 -6.08
C TYR A 111 2.78 -3.75 -7.07
N ARG A 112 2.70 -4.89 -7.76
CA ARG A 112 3.70 -5.31 -8.76
C ARG A 112 3.52 -4.59 -10.10
N ARG A 113 2.30 -4.19 -10.44
CA ARG A 113 1.97 -3.44 -11.64
C ARG A 113 1.42 -2.08 -11.25
N PHE A 114 1.80 -1.03 -11.97
CA PHE A 114 1.28 0.32 -11.73
C PHE A 114 -0.24 0.34 -12.00
N PRO A 115 -1.07 0.75 -11.04
CA PRO A 115 -2.51 0.52 -11.09
C PRO A 115 -3.30 1.59 -11.85
N VAL A 116 -2.68 2.73 -12.17
CA VAL A 116 -3.40 3.84 -12.82
C VAL A 116 -3.82 3.45 -14.23
N CYS A 117 -5.05 3.77 -14.56
CA CYS A 117 -5.63 3.59 -15.89
C CYS A 117 -6.51 4.80 -16.26
N ILE A 118 -6.81 4.91 -17.56
CA ILE A 118 -7.83 5.81 -18.08
C ILE A 118 -9.05 4.98 -18.44
N VAL A 119 -10.22 5.37 -17.95
CA VAL A 119 -11.49 4.68 -18.20
C VAL A 119 -12.42 5.62 -18.93
N SER A 120 -13.12 5.09 -19.94
CA SER A 120 -14.15 5.80 -20.68
C SER A 120 -15.33 4.88 -20.99
N LEU A 121 -16.49 5.47 -21.30
CA LEU A 121 -17.59 4.73 -21.88
C LEU A 121 -17.32 4.51 -23.39
N PRO A 122 -17.77 3.39 -24.01
CA PRO A 122 -17.50 3.10 -25.43
C PRO A 122 -17.94 4.21 -26.40
N GLU A 123 -19.03 4.92 -26.08
CA GLU A 123 -19.53 6.03 -26.88
C GLU A 123 -18.61 7.26 -26.90
N ALA A 124 -17.65 7.36 -26.00
CA ALA A 124 -16.62 8.39 -26.04
C ALA A 124 -15.61 8.17 -27.18
N GLY A 125 -15.53 6.92 -27.71
CA GLY A 125 -14.66 6.54 -28.81
C GLY A 125 -13.18 6.65 -28.47
N ILE A 126 -12.80 6.34 -27.21
CA ILE A 126 -11.43 6.40 -26.72
C ILE A 126 -10.91 4.96 -26.58
N GLN A 127 -10.10 4.50 -27.52
CA GLN A 127 -9.51 3.15 -27.52
C GLN A 127 -7.99 3.16 -27.37
N GLU A 128 -7.35 4.28 -27.72
CA GLU A 128 -5.91 4.49 -27.55
C GLU A 128 -5.63 5.88 -26.95
N PRO A 129 -4.45 6.12 -26.34
CA PRO A 129 -4.19 7.39 -25.65
C PRO A 129 -4.32 8.64 -26.53
N LEU A 130 -4.04 8.57 -27.82
CA LEU A 130 -4.17 9.72 -28.72
C LEU A 130 -5.63 10.15 -28.96
N ASP A 131 -6.61 9.27 -28.73
CA ASP A 131 -8.02 9.60 -28.80
C ASP A 131 -8.48 10.58 -27.68
N LEU A 132 -7.64 10.80 -26.68
CA LEU A 132 -7.88 11.75 -25.60
C LEU A 132 -7.78 13.21 -26.04
N ALA A 133 -7.19 13.50 -27.21
CA ALA A 133 -7.14 14.85 -27.76
C ALA A 133 -8.54 15.45 -27.92
N GLY A 134 -8.74 16.65 -27.38
CA GLY A 134 -10.01 17.37 -27.37
C GLY A 134 -11.04 16.83 -26.38
N LYS A 135 -10.70 15.88 -25.54
CA LYS A 135 -11.61 15.29 -24.53
C LYS A 135 -11.49 15.96 -23.16
N ARG A 136 -12.56 15.84 -22.38
CA ARG A 136 -12.60 16.18 -20.95
C ARG A 136 -12.15 14.97 -20.14
N VAL A 137 -11.07 15.09 -19.43
CA VAL A 137 -10.52 14.00 -18.60
C VAL A 137 -10.59 14.36 -17.13
N GLY A 138 -11.33 13.56 -16.36
CA GLY A 138 -11.42 13.71 -14.91
C GLY A 138 -10.22 13.14 -14.19
N THR A 139 -9.63 13.88 -13.26
CA THR A 139 -8.58 13.41 -12.36
C THR A 139 -9.00 13.62 -10.90
N PRO A 140 -8.62 12.73 -9.96
CA PRO A 140 -8.86 13.01 -8.54
C PRO A 140 -8.28 14.34 -8.09
N ALA A 141 -7.04 14.63 -8.48
CA ALA A 141 -6.36 15.90 -8.24
C ALA A 141 -5.28 16.11 -9.31
N THR A 142 -4.70 17.30 -9.38
CA THR A 142 -3.55 17.61 -10.26
C THR A 142 -2.21 17.38 -9.55
N TYR A 143 -2.17 16.39 -8.66
CA TYR A 143 -1.00 15.87 -7.94
C TYR A 143 -1.25 14.42 -7.54
N GLY A 144 -0.24 13.74 -7.00
CA GLY A 144 -0.32 12.35 -6.57
C GLY A 144 -0.16 11.35 -7.72
N ALA A 145 -0.23 10.04 -7.41
CA ALA A 145 0.03 8.95 -8.34
C ALA A 145 -0.83 8.99 -9.61
N SER A 146 -2.13 9.33 -9.48
CA SER A 146 -3.04 9.44 -10.63
C SER A 146 -2.57 10.50 -11.62
N TYR A 147 -2.15 11.67 -11.13
CA TYR A 147 -1.65 12.75 -12.00
C TYR A 147 -0.27 12.42 -12.59
N ILE A 148 0.64 11.81 -11.82
CA ILE A 148 1.94 11.37 -12.33
C ILE A 148 1.74 10.31 -13.44
N GLY A 149 0.84 9.36 -13.22
CA GLY A 149 0.47 8.37 -14.23
C GLY A 149 -0.11 8.99 -15.51
N TRP A 150 -0.99 9.98 -15.37
CA TRP A 150 -1.50 10.76 -16.49
C TRP A 150 -0.36 11.42 -17.29
N ARG A 151 0.51 12.17 -16.60
CA ARG A 151 1.66 12.83 -17.22
C ARG A 151 2.56 11.85 -17.95
N ALA A 152 2.80 10.68 -17.35
CA ALA A 152 3.62 9.63 -17.96
C ALA A 152 2.97 9.05 -19.23
N LEU A 153 1.65 8.87 -19.23
CA LEU A 153 0.93 8.39 -20.41
C LEU A 153 1.02 9.39 -21.56
N VAL A 154 0.70 10.67 -21.32
CA VAL A 154 0.69 11.67 -22.39
C VAL A 154 2.09 11.94 -22.95
N ASP A 155 3.13 11.93 -22.09
CA ASP A 155 4.53 12.05 -22.50
C ASP A 155 4.96 10.85 -23.37
N ALA A 156 4.62 9.62 -22.94
CA ALA A 156 5.00 8.39 -23.64
C ALA A 156 4.44 8.29 -25.06
N VAL A 157 3.27 8.88 -25.33
CA VAL A 157 2.64 8.85 -26.66
C VAL A 157 2.79 10.16 -27.43
N GLY A 158 3.43 11.17 -26.83
CA GLY A 158 3.63 12.50 -27.44
C GLY A 158 2.33 13.28 -27.60
N LEU A 159 1.33 13.07 -26.74
CA LEU A 159 0.12 13.88 -26.68
C LEU A 159 0.45 15.19 -25.96
N ASP A 160 0.04 16.31 -26.55
CA ASP A 160 0.16 17.61 -25.87
C ASP A 160 -0.92 17.69 -24.77
N GLU A 161 -0.51 17.85 -23.51
CA GLU A 161 -1.45 17.96 -22.39
C GLU A 161 -2.44 19.14 -22.57
N THR A 162 -2.04 20.17 -23.29
CA THR A 162 -2.91 21.33 -23.60
C THR A 162 -4.04 21.02 -24.60
N ASP A 163 -3.94 19.90 -25.30
CA ASP A 163 -5.02 19.40 -26.16
C ASP A 163 -6.12 18.67 -25.39
N VAL A 164 -5.95 18.49 -24.06
CA VAL A 164 -6.89 17.77 -23.18
C VAL A 164 -7.40 18.74 -22.10
N GLU A 165 -8.72 18.73 -21.86
CA GLU A 165 -9.31 19.45 -20.74
C GLU A 165 -9.24 18.59 -19.47
N LEU A 166 -8.19 18.77 -18.66
CA LEU A 166 -8.02 18.05 -17.40
C LEU A 166 -8.83 18.71 -16.28
N ILE A 167 -9.78 17.96 -15.69
CA ILE A 167 -10.74 18.47 -14.69
C ILE A 167 -10.51 17.74 -13.36
N SER A 168 -10.27 18.51 -12.29
CA SER A 168 -10.19 17.92 -10.94
C SER A 168 -11.59 17.61 -10.42
N ILE A 169 -11.88 16.33 -10.17
CA ILE A 169 -13.20 15.82 -9.79
C ILE A 169 -13.22 15.11 -8.41
N GLY A 170 -12.09 15.09 -7.67
CA GLY A 170 -11.99 14.30 -6.44
C GLY A 170 -12.16 12.80 -6.72
N TYR A 171 -12.64 12.04 -5.73
CA TYR A 171 -12.94 10.61 -5.88
C TYR A 171 -14.38 10.35 -6.38
N THR A 172 -14.79 11.02 -7.46
CA THR A 172 -16.15 10.92 -8.03
C THR A 172 -16.16 10.40 -9.48
N GLN A 173 -15.12 9.65 -9.88
CA GLN A 173 -14.89 9.23 -11.26
C GLN A 173 -16.10 8.49 -11.85
N VAL A 174 -16.67 7.50 -11.12
CA VAL A 174 -17.83 6.73 -11.57
C VAL A 174 -19.04 7.63 -11.85
N ALA A 175 -19.33 8.54 -10.93
CA ALA A 175 -20.45 9.49 -11.10
C ALA A 175 -20.18 10.45 -12.26
N ALA A 176 -18.98 11.03 -12.35
CA ALA A 176 -18.61 11.98 -13.38
C ALA A 176 -18.69 11.38 -14.80
N LEU A 177 -18.26 10.09 -14.96
CA LEU A 177 -18.41 9.37 -16.23
C LEU A 177 -19.88 9.05 -16.54
N SER A 178 -20.61 8.46 -15.58
CA SER A 178 -22.01 8.05 -15.77
C SER A 178 -22.95 9.23 -16.07
N GLU A 179 -22.64 10.42 -15.51
CA GLU A 179 -23.42 11.66 -15.75
C GLU A 179 -22.92 12.46 -16.98
N GLY A 180 -21.88 12.00 -17.66
CA GLY A 180 -21.30 12.69 -18.83
C GLY A 180 -20.63 14.03 -18.49
N GLN A 181 -20.19 14.22 -17.25
CA GLN A 181 -19.43 15.41 -16.85
C GLN A 181 -18.03 15.41 -17.46
N VAL A 182 -17.45 14.21 -17.65
CA VAL A 182 -16.17 13.96 -18.30
C VAL A 182 -16.33 12.86 -19.36
N ASP A 183 -15.44 12.83 -20.35
CA ASP A 183 -15.43 11.85 -21.43
C ASP A 183 -14.57 10.64 -21.08
N ALA A 184 -13.56 10.86 -20.22
CA ALA A 184 -12.72 9.82 -19.60
C ALA A 184 -12.35 10.20 -18.17
N ALA A 185 -11.92 9.25 -17.37
CA ALA A 185 -11.45 9.50 -16.00
C ALA A 185 -10.18 8.70 -15.69
N ILE A 186 -9.30 9.31 -14.90
CA ILE A 186 -8.11 8.66 -14.36
C ILE A 186 -8.53 7.89 -13.11
N CYS A 187 -8.32 6.59 -13.12
CA CYS A 187 -8.82 5.62 -12.17
C CYS A 187 -7.72 4.66 -11.70
N TYR A 188 -8.04 3.85 -10.71
CA TYR A 188 -7.27 2.64 -10.39
C TYR A 188 -7.98 1.42 -11.00
N ALA A 189 -7.26 0.61 -11.74
CA ALA A 189 -7.78 -0.49 -12.57
C ALA A 189 -8.57 -1.58 -11.80
N MET A 190 -8.34 -1.70 -10.49
CA MET A 190 -9.08 -2.62 -9.65
C MET A 190 -10.34 -2.01 -9.03
N ASN A 191 -10.57 -0.71 -9.16
CA ASN A 191 -11.64 -0.02 -8.44
C ASN A 191 -12.76 0.46 -9.37
N GLU A 192 -12.63 1.63 -9.99
CA GLU A 192 -13.71 2.28 -10.75
C GLU A 192 -14.18 1.46 -11.96
N PRO A 193 -13.27 0.86 -12.79
CA PRO A 193 -13.73 -0.01 -13.90
C PRO A 193 -14.59 -1.17 -13.41
N VAL A 194 -14.18 -1.82 -12.30
CA VAL A 194 -14.91 -2.95 -11.72
C VAL A 194 -16.29 -2.53 -11.23
N GLN A 195 -16.40 -1.35 -10.58
CA GLN A 195 -17.67 -0.80 -10.14
C GLN A 195 -18.62 -0.58 -11.31
N MET A 196 -18.13 0.02 -12.42
CA MET A 196 -18.93 0.31 -13.61
C MET A 196 -19.36 -0.97 -14.34
N GLU A 197 -18.45 -1.92 -14.53
CA GLU A 197 -18.73 -3.21 -15.16
C GLU A 197 -19.83 -3.98 -14.41
N LEU A 198 -19.76 -4.05 -13.09
CA LEU A 198 -20.77 -4.72 -12.25
C LEU A 198 -22.09 -3.94 -12.15
N ALA A 199 -22.06 -2.64 -12.41
CA ALA A 199 -23.27 -1.84 -12.61
C ALA A 199 -23.89 -2.02 -14.01
N GLY A 200 -23.30 -2.88 -14.87
CA GLY A 200 -23.76 -3.17 -16.23
C GLY A 200 -23.34 -2.13 -17.27
N GLN A 201 -22.40 -1.26 -16.94
CA GLN A 201 -21.81 -0.31 -17.87
C GLN A 201 -20.56 -0.92 -18.52
N ALA A 202 -20.54 -1.02 -19.85
CA ALA A 202 -19.32 -1.36 -20.56
C ALA A 202 -18.32 -0.21 -20.47
N VAL A 203 -17.04 -0.52 -20.31
CA VAL A 203 -15.97 0.47 -20.26
C VAL A 203 -14.80 0.07 -21.16
N ASP A 204 -14.15 1.06 -21.76
CA ASP A 204 -12.85 0.93 -22.37
C ASP A 204 -11.78 1.38 -21.35
N THR A 205 -10.68 0.63 -21.26
CA THR A 205 -9.63 0.89 -20.25
C THR A 205 -8.26 0.91 -20.90
N ILE A 206 -7.52 2.01 -20.71
CA ILE A 206 -6.13 2.17 -21.12
C ILE A 206 -5.25 2.12 -19.87
N TYR A 207 -4.38 1.11 -19.77
CA TYR A 207 -3.48 0.96 -18.63
C TYR A 207 -2.21 1.79 -18.82
N VAL A 208 -1.90 2.67 -17.89
CA VAL A 208 -0.65 3.45 -17.92
C VAL A 208 0.59 2.55 -17.95
N ALA A 209 0.54 1.42 -17.23
CA ALA A 209 1.63 0.45 -17.17
C ALA A 209 2.02 -0.18 -18.52
N ASP A 210 1.17 -0.07 -19.56
CA ASP A 210 1.49 -0.56 -20.90
C ASP A 210 2.32 0.46 -21.71
N TYR A 211 2.44 1.70 -21.21
CA TYR A 211 3.12 2.82 -21.89
C TYR A 211 4.29 3.38 -21.08
N ALA A 212 4.22 3.34 -19.77
CA ALA A 212 5.23 3.92 -18.88
C ALA A 212 5.56 3.00 -17.71
N ASN A 213 6.85 2.90 -17.39
CA ASN A 213 7.34 2.09 -16.28
C ASN A 213 7.48 2.97 -15.03
N LEU A 214 6.48 2.95 -14.16
CA LEU A 214 6.46 3.67 -12.88
C LEU A 214 6.51 2.70 -11.71
N VAL A 215 6.96 3.18 -10.55
CA VAL A 215 6.98 2.39 -9.31
C VAL A 215 5.66 2.58 -8.57
N SER A 216 5.01 1.49 -8.25
CA SER A 216 3.67 1.47 -7.66
C SER A 216 3.66 1.57 -6.13
N ASN A 217 2.48 1.31 -5.54
CA ASN A 217 2.24 1.47 -4.10
C ASN A 217 3.00 0.46 -3.25
N GLY A 218 3.46 0.92 -2.10
CA GLY A 218 4.16 0.13 -1.11
C GLY A 218 4.22 0.79 0.26
N LEU A 219 4.92 0.15 1.18
CA LEU A 219 5.15 0.67 2.53
C LEU A 219 6.37 1.59 2.52
N ILE A 220 6.18 2.77 3.07
CA ILE A 220 7.16 3.85 3.11
C ILE A 220 7.42 4.25 4.56
N THR A 221 8.68 4.56 4.85
CA THR A 221 9.14 5.14 6.10
C THR A 221 10.14 6.27 5.81
N ASN A 222 10.93 6.70 6.79
CA ASN A 222 11.98 7.69 6.60
C ASN A 222 13.37 7.14 6.97
N GLU A 223 14.42 7.86 6.56
CA GLU A 223 15.81 7.46 6.81
C GLU A 223 16.12 7.30 8.30
N ARG A 224 15.52 8.16 9.15
CA ARG A 224 15.71 8.10 10.60
C ARG A 224 15.17 6.79 11.17
N SER A 225 13.96 6.39 10.78
CA SER A 225 13.37 5.11 11.20
C SER A 225 14.21 3.92 10.73
N VAL A 226 14.74 3.97 9.50
CA VAL A 226 15.63 2.93 8.96
C VAL A 226 16.91 2.81 9.79
N GLN A 227 17.48 3.93 10.26
CA GLN A 227 18.75 3.97 10.98
C GLN A 227 18.59 3.72 12.48
N GLU A 228 17.60 4.35 13.13
CA GLU A 228 17.47 4.38 14.59
C GLU A 228 16.45 3.35 15.10
N ARG A 229 15.54 2.86 14.22
CA ARG A 229 14.40 1.99 14.58
C ARG A 229 14.27 0.78 13.66
N ALA A 230 15.39 0.21 13.22
CA ALA A 230 15.43 -0.88 12.26
C ALA A 230 14.57 -2.10 12.67
N GLU A 231 14.47 -2.41 13.97
CA GLU A 231 13.64 -3.51 14.49
C GLU A 231 12.15 -3.23 14.28
N LEU A 232 11.70 -2.00 14.48
CA LEU A 232 10.31 -1.59 14.20
C LEU A 232 10.01 -1.69 12.70
N VAL A 233 10.91 -1.17 11.86
CA VAL A 233 10.74 -1.25 10.39
C VAL A 233 10.68 -2.70 9.93
N GLN A 234 11.54 -3.56 10.48
CA GLN A 234 11.54 -5.01 10.20
C GLN A 234 10.22 -5.66 10.61
N GLY A 235 9.70 -5.35 11.81
CA GLY A 235 8.42 -5.86 12.31
C GLY A 235 7.25 -5.40 11.43
N MET A 236 7.21 -4.12 11.06
CA MET A 236 6.19 -3.56 10.15
C MET A 236 6.18 -4.26 8.80
N VAL A 237 7.34 -4.42 8.16
CA VAL A 237 7.47 -5.09 6.86
C VAL A 237 7.08 -6.56 6.96
N ARG A 238 7.57 -7.28 7.99
CA ARG A 238 7.27 -8.71 8.16
C ARG A 238 5.79 -8.96 8.37
N ALA A 239 5.14 -8.21 9.25
CA ALA A 239 3.71 -8.33 9.52
C ALA A 239 2.87 -8.01 8.28
N ALA A 240 3.21 -6.94 7.55
CA ALA A 240 2.53 -6.56 6.32
C ALA A 240 2.71 -7.63 5.22
N LEU A 241 3.90 -8.20 5.05
CA LEU A 241 4.16 -9.29 4.10
C LEU A 241 3.37 -10.55 4.43
N ARG A 242 3.26 -10.93 5.72
CA ARG A 242 2.43 -12.06 6.16
C ARG A 242 0.95 -11.82 5.83
N GLY A 243 0.45 -10.60 6.08
CA GLY A 243 -0.91 -10.22 5.72
C GLY A 243 -1.15 -10.25 4.21
N LEU A 244 -0.17 -9.82 3.42
CA LEU A 244 -0.22 -9.90 1.96
C LEU A 244 -0.21 -11.35 1.47
N ALA A 245 0.71 -12.18 1.95
CA ALA A 245 0.80 -13.60 1.60
C ALA A 245 -0.51 -14.32 1.95
N PHE A 246 -1.03 -14.13 3.17
CA PHE A 246 -2.32 -14.70 3.58
C PHE A 246 -3.47 -14.27 2.67
N THR A 247 -3.54 -12.97 2.31
CA THR A 247 -4.61 -12.44 1.45
C THR A 247 -4.56 -13.04 0.04
N LEU A 248 -3.37 -13.24 -0.51
CA LEU A 248 -3.18 -13.88 -1.83
C LEU A 248 -3.66 -15.34 -1.84
N GLU A 249 -3.46 -16.07 -0.74
CA GLU A 249 -3.88 -17.48 -0.64
C GLU A 249 -5.32 -17.65 -0.20
N ASN A 250 -5.86 -16.71 0.60
CA ASN A 250 -7.17 -16.81 1.24
C ASN A 250 -8.02 -15.55 1.00
N PRO A 251 -8.30 -15.16 -0.26
CA PRO A 251 -8.95 -13.90 -0.57
C PRO A 251 -10.38 -13.77 0.01
N ASP A 252 -11.12 -14.87 0.11
CA ASP A 252 -12.47 -14.86 0.70
C ASP A 252 -12.42 -14.57 2.21
N GLU A 253 -11.50 -15.19 2.95
CA GLU A 253 -11.33 -14.92 4.38
C GLU A 253 -10.78 -13.50 4.59
N ALA A 254 -9.88 -13.03 3.73
CA ALA A 254 -9.36 -11.68 3.77
C ALA A 254 -10.45 -10.63 3.53
N PHE A 255 -11.42 -10.93 2.64
CA PHE A 255 -12.60 -10.10 2.47
C PHE A 255 -13.45 -10.04 3.75
N ASP A 256 -13.78 -11.19 4.34
CA ASP A 256 -14.60 -11.25 5.56
C ASP A 256 -13.92 -10.53 6.74
N ILE A 257 -12.59 -10.62 6.84
CA ILE A 257 -11.80 -9.84 7.81
C ILE A 257 -11.92 -8.33 7.52
N SER A 258 -11.83 -7.94 6.25
CA SER A 258 -11.88 -6.52 5.85
C SER A 258 -13.19 -5.84 6.25
N LEU A 259 -14.30 -6.57 6.33
CA LEU A 259 -15.60 -6.04 6.76
C LEU A 259 -15.61 -5.53 8.22
N LYS A 260 -14.64 -5.92 9.04
CA LYS A 260 -14.45 -5.37 10.40
C LYS A 260 -13.91 -3.94 10.39
N PHE A 261 -13.28 -3.53 9.30
CA PHE A 261 -12.65 -2.22 9.10
C PHE A 261 -13.44 -1.34 8.13
N VAL A 262 -14.15 -1.96 7.19
CA VAL A 262 -14.94 -1.30 6.13
C VAL A 262 -16.30 -1.98 6.01
N SER A 263 -17.15 -1.85 7.03
CA SER A 263 -18.46 -2.50 7.10
C SER A 263 -19.39 -2.10 5.95
N GLU A 264 -19.22 -0.90 5.38
CA GLU A 264 -19.98 -0.39 4.25
C GLU A 264 -19.74 -1.21 2.98
N ALA A 265 -18.61 -1.93 2.87
CA ALA A 265 -18.27 -2.79 1.73
C ALA A 265 -19.24 -3.97 1.52
N ALA A 266 -20.11 -4.27 2.49
CA ALA A 266 -21.17 -5.26 2.40
C ALA A 266 -22.52 -4.71 2.94
N SER A 267 -22.80 -3.42 2.72
CA SER A 267 -24.06 -2.78 3.16
C SER A 267 -25.31 -3.38 2.49
N ASP A 268 -25.16 -3.93 1.31
CA ASP A 268 -26.15 -4.70 0.55
C ASP A 268 -25.46 -5.70 -0.39
N ALA A 269 -26.21 -6.60 -1.00
CA ALA A 269 -25.68 -7.66 -1.84
C ALA A 269 -24.95 -7.15 -3.10
N GLN A 270 -25.34 -6.00 -3.65
CA GLN A 270 -24.71 -5.41 -4.83
C GLN A 270 -23.35 -4.81 -4.41
N THR A 271 -23.31 -4.06 -3.32
CA THR A 271 -22.09 -3.47 -2.78
C THR A 271 -21.09 -4.54 -2.38
N GLU A 272 -21.55 -5.65 -1.78
CA GLU A 272 -20.71 -6.80 -1.45
C GLU A 272 -20.10 -7.43 -2.71
N ALA A 273 -20.91 -7.65 -3.75
CA ALA A 273 -20.42 -8.23 -4.99
C ALA A 273 -19.34 -7.35 -5.65
N VAL A 274 -19.55 -6.03 -5.68
CA VAL A 274 -18.56 -5.06 -6.17
C VAL A 274 -17.28 -5.12 -5.33
N SER A 275 -17.38 -5.09 -4.02
CA SER A 275 -16.22 -5.09 -3.12
C SER A 275 -15.41 -6.39 -3.22
N ARG A 276 -16.08 -7.55 -3.35
CA ARG A 276 -15.40 -8.84 -3.62
C ARG A 276 -14.66 -8.82 -4.95
N ALA A 277 -15.27 -8.26 -6.00
CA ALA A 277 -14.61 -8.15 -7.31
C ALA A 277 -13.43 -7.17 -7.30
N ILE A 278 -13.52 -6.06 -6.55
CA ILE A 278 -12.40 -5.14 -6.32
C ILE A 278 -11.23 -5.88 -5.64
N LEU A 279 -11.49 -6.65 -4.59
CA LEU A 279 -10.44 -7.42 -3.92
C LEU A 279 -9.83 -8.48 -4.88
N ALA A 280 -10.66 -9.22 -5.60
CA ALA A 280 -10.19 -10.22 -6.57
C ALA A 280 -9.30 -9.58 -7.66
N ARG A 281 -9.71 -8.43 -8.21
CA ARG A 281 -8.90 -7.69 -9.17
C ARG A 281 -7.61 -7.14 -8.53
N SER A 282 -7.64 -6.72 -7.27
CA SER A 282 -6.47 -6.24 -6.55
C SER A 282 -5.41 -7.33 -6.37
N VAL A 283 -5.83 -8.56 -6.09
CA VAL A 283 -4.95 -9.74 -5.99
C VAL A 283 -4.11 -9.93 -7.26
N GLU A 284 -4.68 -9.68 -8.46
CA GLU A 284 -3.94 -9.77 -9.73
C GLU A 284 -2.78 -8.76 -9.80
N PHE A 285 -2.95 -7.58 -9.21
CA PHE A 285 -1.93 -6.52 -9.18
C PHE A 285 -0.87 -6.72 -8.09
N TRP A 286 -1.15 -7.54 -7.07
CA TRP A 286 -0.24 -7.82 -5.96
C TRP A 286 0.57 -9.09 -6.14
N SER A 287 0.08 -10.03 -6.97
CA SER A 287 0.71 -11.32 -7.20
C SER A 287 2.14 -11.17 -7.71
N ALA A 288 3.04 -11.96 -7.15
CA ALA A 288 4.46 -11.97 -7.46
C ALA A 288 4.94 -13.40 -7.70
N GLU A 289 6.05 -13.54 -8.43
CA GLU A 289 6.74 -14.82 -8.53
C GLU A 289 7.26 -15.26 -7.14
N PRO A 290 7.44 -16.55 -6.89
CA PRO A 290 7.98 -17.04 -5.63
C PRO A 290 9.30 -16.37 -5.26
N GLY A 291 9.40 -15.85 -4.04
CA GLY A 291 10.57 -15.14 -3.53
C GLY A 291 10.66 -13.65 -3.90
N GLU A 292 9.73 -13.13 -4.72
CA GLU A 292 9.71 -11.72 -5.15
C GLU A 292 8.72 -10.86 -4.37
N LEU A 293 7.90 -11.46 -3.49
CA LEU A 293 6.91 -10.73 -2.72
C LEU A 293 7.57 -9.66 -1.84
N GLY A 294 7.10 -8.44 -1.94
CA GLY A 294 7.64 -7.31 -1.17
C GLY A 294 8.90 -6.66 -1.74
N ARG A 295 9.55 -7.26 -2.74
CA ARG A 295 10.84 -6.78 -3.26
C ARG A 295 10.68 -5.68 -4.32
N SER A 296 11.58 -4.72 -4.27
CA SER A 296 11.75 -3.66 -5.28
C SER A 296 12.88 -3.99 -6.23
N GLU A 297 12.71 -3.65 -7.52
CA GLU A 297 13.69 -3.86 -8.57
C GLU A 297 14.44 -2.55 -8.87
N PRO A 298 15.77 -2.48 -8.70
CA PRO A 298 16.54 -1.25 -8.94
C PRO A 298 16.35 -0.70 -10.37
N ALA A 299 16.21 -1.57 -11.37
CA ALA A 299 16.01 -1.17 -12.75
C ALA A 299 14.66 -0.45 -12.97
N GLN A 300 13.61 -0.85 -12.25
CA GLN A 300 12.30 -0.19 -12.29
C GLN A 300 12.38 1.22 -11.70
N TRP A 301 13.06 1.39 -10.56
CA TRP A 301 13.26 2.69 -9.94
C TRP A 301 14.05 3.64 -10.82
N ALA A 302 15.13 3.15 -11.46
CA ALA A 302 15.92 3.95 -12.39
C ALA A 302 15.10 4.37 -13.63
N ALA A 303 14.30 3.47 -14.18
CA ALA A 303 13.42 3.76 -15.31
C ALA A 303 12.33 4.79 -14.93
N ALA A 304 11.68 4.62 -13.78
CA ALA A 304 10.66 5.55 -13.29
C ALA A 304 11.24 6.96 -13.06
N GLN A 305 12.42 7.05 -12.43
CA GLN A 305 13.11 8.34 -12.25
C GLN A 305 13.39 9.03 -13.58
N GLU A 306 13.87 8.27 -14.58
CA GLU A 306 14.16 8.83 -15.91
C GLU A 306 12.87 9.32 -16.61
N VAL A 307 11.76 8.57 -16.54
CA VAL A 307 10.46 9.00 -17.05
C VAL A 307 10.04 10.31 -16.37
N MET A 308 10.13 10.39 -15.04
CA MET A 308 9.75 11.60 -14.29
C MET A 308 10.66 12.80 -14.60
N ARG A 309 11.94 12.54 -14.91
CA ARG A 309 12.89 13.58 -15.34
C ARG A 309 12.54 14.10 -16.74
N GLN A 310 12.19 13.22 -17.68
CA GLN A 310 11.76 13.60 -19.03
C GLN A 310 10.50 14.47 -19.00
N MET A 311 9.54 14.14 -18.13
CA MET A 311 8.34 14.95 -17.88
C MET A 311 8.63 16.29 -17.17
N GLY A 312 9.86 16.53 -16.72
CA GLY A 312 10.23 17.73 -15.96
C GLY A 312 9.69 17.77 -14.51
N LEU A 313 9.21 16.64 -14.00
CA LEU A 313 8.70 16.54 -12.61
C LEU A 313 9.83 16.48 -11.58
N VAL A 314 10.98 15.90 -11.95
CA VAL A 314 12.20 15.88 -11.14
C VAL A 314 13.34 16.50 -11.94
N GLN A 315 14.18 17.31 -11.29
CA GLN A 315 15.31 17.98 -11.94
C GLN A 315 16.62 17.28 -11.64
N ASN A 316 16.79 16.77 -10.42
CA ASN A 316 17.98 16.08 -9.98
C ASN A 316 17.77 14.57 -10.05
N VAL A 317 18.81 13.85 -10.50
CA VAL A 317 18.84 12.39 -10.46
C VAL A 317 19.43 12.00 -9.10
N GLU A 318 18.62 11.40 -8.26
CA GLU A 318 19.04 10.82 -6.98
C GLU A 318 19.61 9.42 -7.18
N ASP A 319 20.45 8.97 -6.24
CA ASP A 319 20.83 7.57 -6.18
C ASP A 319 19.60 6.71 -5.85
N VAL A 320 19.20 5.86 -6.78
CA VAL A 320 18.03 4.98 -6.59
C VAL A 320 18.15 4.11 -5.34
N ASN A 321 19.35 3.76 -4.90
CA ASN A 321 19.58 3.02 -3.67
C ASN A 321 19.28 3.82 -2.40
N ALA A 322 19.13 5.15 -2.49
CA ALA A 322 18.68 5.98 -1.39
C ALA A 322 17.14 6.07 -1.29
N MET A 323 16.42 5.71 -2.37
CA MET A 323 14.97 5.82 -2.45
C MET A 323 14.26 4.60 -1.86
N PHE A 324 14.86 3.41 -1.96
CA PHE A 324 14.28 2.18 -1.46
C PHE A 324 15.33 1.25 -0.85
N THR A 325 14.85 0.28 -0.06
CA THR A 325 15.69 -0.81 0.44
C THR A 325 14.90 -2.11 0.55
N ASN A 326 15.54 -3.21 0.15
CA ASN A 326 15.01 -4.57 0.35
C ASN A 326 15.54 -5.24 1.63
N GLN A 327 16.32 -4.53 2.46
CA GLN A 327 16.96 -5.14 3.63
C GLN A 327 15.98 -5.70 4.66
N PHE A 328 14.74 -5.16 4.70
CA PHE A 328 13.68 -5.59 5.61
C PHE A 328 12.74 -6.63 4.98
N VAL A 329 12.85 -6.87 3.67
CA VAL A 329 12.02 -7.86 2.99
C VAL A 329 12.57 -9.25 3.28
N VAL A 330 11.74 -10.05 3.92
CA VAL A 330 12.03 -11.43 4.27
C VAL A 330 11.05 -12.38 3.59
N GLU A 331 11.45 -13.61 3.35
CA GLU A 331 10.53 -14.64 2.93
C GLU A 331 9.58 -14.95 4.09
N VAL A 332 8.29 -14.96 3.82
CA VAL A 332 7.25 -15.23 4.82
C VAL A 332 6.41 -16.41 4.37
N GLU A 333 6.00 -17.22 5.33
CA GLU A 333 4.93 -18.19 5.16
C GLU A 333 3.60 -17.51 5.53
N PRO A 334 2.52 -17.79 4.82
CA PRO A 334 1.20 -17.19 5.04
C PRO A 334 0.54 -17.60 6.35
#